data_56770c9a5d6064348479ad7646c154d3
#
_entry.id   56770c9a5d6064348479ad7646c154d3
#
_cell.length_a   1.000
_cell.length_b   1.000
_cell.length_c   1.000
_cell.angle_alpha   90.00
_cell.angle_beta   90.00
_cell.angle_gamma   90.00
#
_symmetry.space_group_name_H-M   'P 1'
#
loop_
_entity.id
_entity.type
_entity.pdbx_description
1 polymer ?
#
loop_
_entity_poly.entity_id
_entity_poly.type
_entity_poly.pdbx_seq_one_letter_code
_entity_poly.pdbx_strand_id
1 'polypeptide(L)'
;MCGRYVLFSDPELAEIREIIEEVQKQNPEIKTGEIFPTNSAPVLLQENGKLMPEAVKWGYPDFRGKGVIINARGETAPEKPMFRKSIEAKRCIIPSCGFYEWPHSGPKTKYQFNLPGEGVLYMAGLYNDFNGECRFTILTTAANESMQEIHNRMPVVLTRPEMDQWIDSYQGALDILQTGRPALVKQLA
;
A
#
# COMPACT_ATOMS: atom_id res chain seq x y z
N MET A 1 -7.27 -8.60 5.96
CA MET A 1 -6.49 -8.08 4.80
C MET A 1 -6.71 -6.59 4.72
N CYS A 2 -5.64 -5.81 4.50
CA CYS A 2 -5.72 -4.36 4.44
C CYS A 2 -6.74 -3.91 3.36
N GLY A 3 -7.92 -3.55 3.79
CA GLY A 3 -9.03 -3.10 2.92
C GLY A 3 -9.34 -1.62 3.09
N ARG A 4 -8.57 -0.92 3.92
CA ARG A 4 -8.75 0.50 4.20
C ARG A 4 -7.49 1.10 4.82
N TYR A 5 -7.06 2.26 4.34
CA TYR A 5 -5.97 3.01 4.93
C TYR A 5 -6.31 4.50 5.02
N VAL A 6 -5.48 5.27 5.69
CA VAL A 6 -5.72 6.70 5.86
C VAL A 6 -4.56 7.51 5.29
N LEU A 7 -4.91 8.56 4.58
CA LEU A 7 -3.98 9.53 4.01
C LEU A 7 -4.59 10.93 4.14
N PHE A 8 -4.06 11.74 5.03
CA PHE A 8 -4.54 13.11 5.23
C PHE A 8 -3.38 14.10 5.26
N SER A 9 -3.67 15.32 4.82
CA SER A 9 -2.72 16.43 4.90
C SER A 9 -2.65 16.91 6.34
N ASP A 10 -1.50 16.67 6.97
CA ASP A 10 -1.20 17.15 8.32
C ASP A 10 -0.03 18.14 8.24
N PRO A 11 -0.13 19.33 8.88
CA PRO A 11 0.97 20.29 8.91
C PRO A 11 2.29 19.72 9.47
N GLU A 12 2.20 18.76 10.39
CA GLU A 12 3.37 18.10 11.00
C GLU A 12 3.98 17.03 10.10
N LEU A 13 3.23 16.54 9.10
CA LEU A 13 3.66 15.52 8.13
C LEU A 13 3.97 16.15 6.77
N ALA A 14 5.02 16.98 6.71
CA ALA A 14 5.38 17.76 5.52
C ALA A 14 5.49 16.89 4.25
N GLU A 15 6.10 15.71 4.37
CA GLU A 15 6.28 14.78 3.25
C GLU A 15 4.95 14.29 2.65
N ILE A 16 3.99 13.90 3.48
CA ILE A 16 2.66 13.47 3.02
C ILE A 16 1.90 14.64 2.40
N ARG A 17 2.01 15.83 3.01
CA ARG A 17 1.40 17.04 2.47
C ARG A 17 1.92 17.35 1.07
N GLU A 18 3.23 17.35 0.87
CA GLU A 18 3.87 17.60 -0.42
C GLU A 18 3.42 16.58 -1.49
N ILE A 19 3.35 15.28 -1.12
CA ILE A 19 2.84 14.22 -2.01
C ILE A 19 1.38 14.51 -2.42
N ILE A 20 0.52 14.85 -1.47
CA ILE A 20 -0.89 15.15 -1.75
C ILE A 20 -1.02 16.38 -2.64
N GLU A 21 -0.33 17.48 -2.28
CA GLU A 21 -0.37 18.75 -3.03
C GLU A 21 0.13 18.57 -4.48
N GLU A 22 1.18 17.78 -4.69
CA GLU A 22 1.72 17.54 -6.03
C GLU A 22 0.69 16.79 -6.90
N VAL A 23 0.09 15.73 -6.39
CA VAL A 23 -0.93 14.98 -7.13
C VAL A 23 -2.19 15.82 -7.36
N GLN A 24 -2.61 16.65 -6.39
CA GLN A 24 -3.80 17.48 -6.51
C GLN A 24 -3.69 18.56 -7.60
N LYS A 25 -2.47 19.01 -7.94
CA LYS A 25 -2.28 19.97 -9.05
C LYS A 25 -2.81 19.42 -10.39
N GLN A 26 -2.64 18.12 -10.61
CA GLN A 26 -3.06 17.47 -11.86
C GLN A 26 -4.39 16.72 -11.70
N ASN A 27 -4.70 16.24 -10.51
CA ASN A 27 -5.85 15.43 -10.17
C ASN A 27 -6.56 15.96 -8.91
N PRO A 28 -7.31 17.05 -8.99
CA PRO A 28 -7.91 17.69 -7.80
C PRO A 28 -8.95 16.79 -7.08
N GLU A 29 -9.43 15.74 -7.75
CA GLU A 29 -10.45 14.81 -7.22
C GLU A 29 -9.87 13.58 -6.52
N ILE A 30 -8.55 13.53 -6.25
CA ILE A 30 -7.99 12.41 -5.49
C ILE A 30 -8.63 12.33 -4.12
N LYS A 31 -8.79 11.10 -3.66
CA LYS A 31 -9.32 10.84 -2.32
C LYS A 31 -8.25 11.05 -1.27
N THR A 32 -8.58 11.83 -0.23
CA THR A 32 -7.83 11.96 1.02
C THR A 32 -8.70 11.56 2.21
N GLY A 33 -8.11 11.47 3.39
CA GLY A 33 -8.77 10.90 4.56
C GLY A 33 -8.79 9.38 4.50
N GLU A 34 -9.91 8.77 4.76
CA GLU A 34 -10.06 7.32 4.70
C GLU A 34 -10.18 6.86 3.23
N ILE A 35 -9.23 6.00 2.80
CA ILE A 35 -9.15 5.51 1.43
C ILE A 35 -9.76 4.11 1.36
N PHE A 36 -10.70 3.94 0.43
CA PHE A 36 -11.42 2.71 0.16
C PHE A 36 -11.01 2.10 -1.18
N PRO A 37 -11.21 0.78 -1.37
CA PRO A 37 -11.10 0.19 -2.70
C PRO A 37 -11.86 0.99 -3.76
N THR A 38 -11.30 1.07 -4.95
CA THR A 38 -11.76 1.86 -6.10
C THR A 38 -11.57 3.38 -6.01
N ASN A 39 -11.15 3.93 -4.86
CA ASN A 39 -10.72 5.32 -4.83
C ASN A 39 -9.41 5.51 -5.60
N SER A 40 -9.22 6.70 -6.18
CA SER A 40 -7.93 7.18 -6.67
C SER A 40 -7.22 7.93 -5.56
N ALA A 41 -5.97 7.56 -5.32
CA ALA A 41 -5.16 8.13 -4.25
C ALA A 41 -3.69 8.25 -4.70
N PRO A 42 -2.88 9.07 -4.03
CA PRO A 42 -1.45 9.19 -4.30
C PRO A 42 -0.72 7.85 -4.15
N VAL A 43 0.10 7.55 -5.13
CA VAL A 43 1.02 6.40 -5.15
C VAL A 43 2.34 6.88 -5.73
N LEU A 44 3.47 6.46 -5.16
CA LEU A 44 4.79 6.79 -5.68
C LEU A 44 5.19 5.76 -6.74
N LEU A 45 5.37 6.22 -7.97
CA LEU A 45 5.84 5.45 -9.11
C LEU A 45 7.27 5.87 -9.47
N GLN A 46 8.05 4.97 -10.05
CA GLN A 46 9.36 5.34 -10.57
C GLN A 46 9.23 5.89 -11.99
N GLU A 47 9.69 7.12 -12.16
CA GLU A 47 9.79 7.79 -13.45
C GLU A 47 11.18 8.41 -13.62
N ASN A 48 11.90 8.05 -14.70
CA ASN A 48 13.25 8.55 -14.97
C ASN A 48 14.23 8.44 -13.76
N GLY A 49 14.14 7.33 -13.00
CA GLY A 49 14.98 7.09 -11.83
C GLY A 49 14.61 7.87 -10.57
N LYS A 50 13.44 8.53 -10.55
CA LYS A 50 12.92 9.25 -9.38
C LYS A 50 11.54 8.72 -8.99
N LEU A 51 11.24 8.78 -7.71
CA LEU A 51 9.89 8.52 -7.22
C LEU A 51 9.02 9.77 -7.44
N MET A 52 7.97 9.60 -8.26
CA MET A 52 7.01 10.64 -8.57
C MET A 52 5.63 10.25 -8.03
N PRO A 53 4.93 11.16 -7.35
CA PRO A 53 3.60 10.89 -6.86
C PRO A 53 2.56 11.04 -7.97
N GLU A 54 1.76 9.98 -8.18
CA GLU A 54 0.72 9.90 -9.20
C GLU A 54 -0.63 9.51 -8.60
N ALA A 55 -1.72 9.98 -9.22
CA ALA A 55 -3.07 9.55 -8.88
C ALA A 55 -3.34 8.17 -9.49
N VAL A 56 -3.46 7.14 -8.67
CA VAL A 56 -3.69 5.76 -9.14
C VAL A 56 -4.91 5.17 -8.45
N LYS A 57 -5.72 4.42 -9.18
CA LYS A 57 -6.93 3.80 -8.67
C LYS A 57 -6.65 2.48 -7.95
N TRP A 58 -7.18 2.32 -6.74
CA TRP A 58 -6.96 1.13 -5.95
C TRP A 58 -7.82 -0.05 -6.39
N GLY A 59 -7.19 -1.16 -6.72
CA GLY A 59 -7.80 -2.44 -7.05
C GLY A 59 -7.68 -2.81 -8.52
N TYR A 60 -7.02 -3.93 -8.79
CA TYR A 60 -6.99 -4.55 -10.11
C TYR A 60 -8.37 -5.09 -10.46
N PRO A 61 -8.79 -5.06 -11.72
CA PRO A 61 -10.04 -5.70 -12.12
C PRO A 61 -10.01 -7.20 -11.80
N ASP A 62 -11.06 -7.70 -11.18
CA ASP A 62 -11.25 -9.16 -11.11
C ASP A 62 -11.63 -9.67 -12.50
N PHE A 63 -10.92 -10.69 -12.98
CA PHE A 63 -11.19 -11.34 -14.28
C PHE A 63 -12.62 -11.93 -14.37
N ARG A 64 -13.29 -12.14 -13.26
CA ARG A 64 -14.70 -12.57 -13.19
C ARG A 64 -15.69 -11.41 -13.35
N GLY A 65 -15.20 -10.17 -13.45
CA GLY A 65 -16.01 -8.96 -13.61
C GLY A 65 -16.88 -8.58 -12.40
N LYS A 66 -16.66 -9.20 -11.24
CA LYS A 66 -17.52 -9.03 -10.05
C LYS A 66 -16.89 -8.20 -8.92
N GLY A 67 -15.78 -7.51 -9.18
CA GLY A 67 -15.14 -6.71 -8.14
C GLY A 67 -13.73 -6.29 -8.49
N VAL A 68 -12.96 -5.98 -7.45
CA VAL A 68 -11.56 -5.57 -7.58
C VAL A 68 -10.67 -6.38 -6.63
N ILE A 69 -9.44 -6.64 -7.05
CA ILE A 69 -8.41 -7.32 -6.29
C ILE A 69 -7.54 -6.25 -5.65
N ILE A 70 -7.79 -6.00 -4.38
CA ILE A 70 -7.16 -4.92 -3.61
C ILE A 70 -5.84 -5.31 -2.97
N ASN A 71 -5.59 -6.61 -2.81
CA ASN A 71 -4.34 -7.12 -2.24
C ASN A 71 -3.77 -8.26 -3.07
N ALA A 72 -2.44 -8.34 -3.13
CA ALA A 72 -1.69 -9.48 -3.62
C ALA A 72 -0.87 -10.08 -2.46
N ARG A 73 -0.76 -11.40 -2.38
CA ARG A 73 0.11 -12.05 -1.40
C ARG A 73 1.55 -12.01 -1.90
N GLY A 74 2.45 -11.40 -1.12
CA GLY A 74 3.87 -11.28 -1.47
C GLY A 74 4.51 -12.63 -1.77
N GLU A 75 4.16 -13.65 -0.98
CA GLU A 75 4.71 -15.00 -1.09
C GLU A 75 4.41 -15.66 -2.45
N THR A 76 3.31 -15.30 -3.09
CA THR A 76 2.87 -15.94 -4.35
C THR A 76 2.76 -14.97 -5.53
N ALA A 77 2.96 -13.69 -5.31
CA ALA A 77 2.87 -12.68 -6.37
C ALA A 77 3.84 -12.95 -7.54
N PRO A 78 5.09 -13.40 -7.31
CA PRO A 78 6.02 -13.72 -8.39
C PRO A 78 5.54 -14.87 -9.30
N GLU A 79 4.72 -15.77 -8.79
CA GLU A 79 4.23 -16.96 -9.51
C GLU A 79 2.88 -16.71 -10.20
N LYS A 80 2.08 -15.80 -9.66
CA LYS A 80 0.72 -15.56 -10.16
C LYS A 80 0.73 -14.76 -11.47
N PRO A 81 0.12 -15.27 -12.56
CA PRO A 81 0.11 -14.59 -13.87
C PRO A 81 -0.35 -13.12 -13.79
N MET A 82 -1.30 -12.82 -12.90
CA MET A 82 -1.83 -11.48 -12.71
C MET A 82 -0.80 -10.48 -12.16
N PHE A 83 0.14 -10.94 -11.33
CA PHE A 83 1.07 -10.07 -10.60
C PHE A 83 2.52 -10.20 -11.05
N ARG A 84 2.89 -11.33 -11.68
CA ARG A 84 4.28 -11.63 -12.04
C ARG A 84 4.96 -10.51 -12.84
N LYS A 85 4.32 -10.02 -13.89
CA LYS A 85 4.87 -8.92 -14.69
C LYS A 85 4.96 -7.61 -13.91
N SER A 86 4.01 -7.38 -12.99
CA SER A 86 4.01 -6.16 -12.18
C SER A 86 5.10 -6.20 -11.11
N ILE A 87 5.32 -7.34 -10.45
CA ILE A 87 6.41 -7.43 -9.47
C ILE A 87 7.80 -7.39 -10.11
N GLU A 88 7.92 -7.81 -11.37
CA GLU A 88 9.18 -7.70 -12.13
C GLU A 88 9.51 -6.24 -12.47
N ALA A 89 8.52 -5.42 -12.89
CA ALA A 89 8.79 -4.13 -13.55
C ALA A 89 7.86 -2.97 -13.14
N LYS A 90 6.80 -3.20 -12.38
CA LYS A 90 5.77 -2.19 -12.04
C LYS A 90 5.48 -2.20 -10.54
N ARG A 91 6.53 -2.05 -9.75
CA ARG A 91 6.44 -1.87 -8.31
C ARG A 91 6.15 -0.42 -7.97
N CYS A 92 5.40 -0.19 -6.92
CA CYS A 92 5.06 1.14 -6.43
C CYS A 92 5.08 1.17 -4.90
N ILE A 93 5.01 2.37 -4.35
CA ILE A 93 4.96 2.60 -2.92
C ILE A 93 3.70 3.39 -2.59
N ILE A 94 2.93 2.92 -1.62
CA ILE A 94 1.70 3.58 -1.17
C ILE A 94 1.99 4.33 0.12
N PRO A 95 2.03 5.68 0.09
CA PRO A 95 2.15 6.50 1.30
C PRO A 95 0.86 6.42 2.12
N SER A 96 0.99 6.43 3.43
CA SER A 96 -0.15 6.28 4.34
C SER A 96 0.16 6.88 5.71
N CYS A 97 -0.85 7.41 6.40
CA CYS A 97 -0.80 7.79 7.80
C CYS A 97 -1.29 6.66 8.72
N GLY A 98 -1.36 5.43 8.22
CA GLY A 98 -1.82 4.24 8.91
C GLY A 98 -2.85 3.45 8.10
N PHE A 99 -3.11 2.23 8.51
CA PHE A 99 -4.15 1.41 7.90
C PHE A 99 -5.08 0.82 8.96
N TYR A 100 -6.27 0.40 8.51
CA TYR A 100 -7.30 -0.10 9.41
C TYR A 100 -7.49 -1.60 9.25
N GLU A 101 -7.71 -2.26 10.40
CA GLU A 101 -8.16 -3.66 10.45
C GLU A 101 -9.16 -3.89 11.59
N TRP A 102 -9.89 -4.98 11.43
CA TRP A 102 -10.92 -5.43 12.34
C TRP A 102 -10.65 -6.87 12.77
N PRO A 103 -10.92 -7.24 14.02
CA PRO A 103 -10.82 -8.64 14.46
C PRO A 103 -11.69 -9.56 13.60
N HIS A 104 -11.16 -10.75 13.30
CA HIS A 104 -11.93 -11.77 12.60
C HIS A 104 -13.13 -12.29 13.40
N SER A 105 -12.99 -12.33 14.73
CA SER A 105 -14.00 -12.83 15.68
C SER A 105 -14.26 -11.78 16.75
N GLY A 106 -15.44 -11.84 17.37
CA GLY A 106 -15.85 -10.90 18.40
C GLY A 106 -16.36 -9.55 17.86
N PRO A 107 -16.32 -8.50 18.68
CA PRO A 107 -16.74 -7.16 18.28
C PRO A 107 -15.95 -6.66 17.08
N LYS A 108 -16.63 -6.00 16.14
CA LYS A 108 -16.02 -5.39 14.95
C LYS A 108 -15.35 -4.05 15.29
N THR A 109 -14.51 -4.06 16.32
CA THR A 109 -13.75 -2.89 16.75
C THR A 109 -12.75 -2.50 15.67
N LYS A 110 -12.76 -1.24 15.28
CA LYS A 110 -11.84 -0.68 14.29
C LYS A 110 -10.52 -0.32 14.97
N TYR A 111 -9.42 -0.84 14.48
CA TYR A 111 -8.08 -0.48 14.92
C TYR A 111 -7.31 0.18 13.78
N GLN A 112 -6.60 1.25 14.11
CA GLN A 112 -5.59 1.85 13.24
C GLN A 112 -4.21 1.33 13.63
N PHE A 113 -3.42 0.97 12.64
CA PHE A 113 -2.05 0.50 12.78
C PHE A 113 -1.07 1.49 12.18
N ASN A 114 -0.02 1.81 12.92
CA ASN A 114 1.04 2.76 12.53
C ASN A 114 2.43 2.21 12.90
N LEU A 115 3.48 2.83 12.36
CA LEU A 115 4.83 2.63 12.86
C LEU A 115 5.01 3.38 14.19
N PRO A 116 5.73 2.79 15.18
CA PRO A 116 6.01 3.46 16.46
C PRO A 116 6.78 4.77 16.25
N GLY A 117 6.23 5.87 16.77
CA GLY A 117 6.88 7.18 16.71
C GLY A 117 6.90 7.86 15.35
N GLU A 118 6.31 7.23 14.33
CA GLU A 118 6.23 7.80 12.99
C GLU A 118 4.77 8.09 12.61
N GLY A 119 4.52 9.27 12.02
CA GLY A 119 3.21 9.64 11.51
C GLY A 119 2.93 9.08 10.12
N VAL A 120 3.94 8.52 9.46
CA VAL A 120 3.88 8.01 8.09
C VAL A 120 4.37 6.58 8.03
N LEU A 121 3.70 5.75 7.24
CA LEU A 121 4.19 4.45 6.81
C LEU A 121 4.05 4.27 5.30
N TYR A 122 4.91 3.47 4.72
CA TYR A 122 4.94 3.17 3.30
C TYR A 122 4.64 1.70 3.08
N MET A 123 3.67 1.41 2.22
CA MET A 123 3.31 0.03 1.89
C MET A 123 3.81 -0.32 0.49
N ALA A 124 4.37 -1.51 0.35
CA ALA A 124 4.72 -2.05 -0.96
C ALA A 124 3.48 -2.35 -1.79
N GLY A 125 3.52 -1.99 -3.06
CA GLY A 125 2.44 -2.24 -3.99
C GLY A 125 2.92 -2.59 -5.39
N LEU A 126 1.98 -3.02 -6.19
CA LEU A 126 2.14 -3.26 -7.62
C LEU A 126 1.14 -2.41 -8.37
N TYR A 127 1.51 -1.94 -9.55
CA TYR A 127 0.58 -1.27 -10.45
C TYR A 127 0.57 -1.90 -11.84
N ASN A 128 -0.48 -1.65 -12.59
CA ASN A 128 -0.57 -2.03 -14.00
C ASN A 128 -1.62 -1.17 -14.71
N ASP A 129 -1.51 -1.13 -16.03
CA ASP A 129 -2.53 -0.53 -16.89
C ASP A 129 -3.59 -1.57 -17.27
N PHE A 130 -4.84 -1.16 -17.18
CA PHE A 130 -6.00 -1.94 -17.56
C PHE A 130 -6.89 -1.10 -18.48
N ASN A 131 -6.69 -1.23 -19.79
CA ASN A 131 -7.41 -0.49 -20.83
C ASN A 131 -7.27 1.04 -20.70
N GLY A 132 -6.07 1.52 -20.39
CA GLY A 132 -5.78 2.95 -20.23
C GLY A 132 -6.06 3.50 -18.83
N GLU A 133 -6.48 2.66 -17.87
CA GLU A 133 -6.63 3.05 -16.48
C GLU A 133 -5.52 2.42 -15.63
N CYS A 134 -4.64 3.25 -15.08
CA CYS A 134 -3.61 2.78 -14.16
C CYS A 134 -4.23 2.41 -12.81
N ARG A 135 -3.93 1.20 -12.32
CA ARG A 135 -4.45 0.69 -11.06
C ARG A 135 -3.36 0.07 -10.20
N PHE A 136 -3.51 0.17 -8.88
CA PHE A 136 -2.58 -0.46 -7.94
C PHE A 136 -3.25 -1.51 -7.05
N THR A 137 -2.43 -2.37 -6.47
CA THR A 137 -2.81 -3.33 -5.44
C THR A 137 -1.75 -3.34 -4.34
N ILE A 138 -2.15 -3.51 -3.09
CA ILE A 138 -1.24 -3.54 -1.93
C ILE A 138 -0.73 -4.96 -1.73
N LEU A 139 0.59 -5.11 -1.54
CA LEU A 139 1.17 -6.40 -1.15
C LEU A 139 0.96 -6.67 0.33
N THR A 140 0.66 -7.93 0.64
CA THR A 140 0.46 -8.39 2.02
C THR A 140 1.36 -9.59 2.31
N THR A 141 1.71 -9.75 3.58
CA THR A 141 2.47 -10.88 4.10
C THR A 141 1.81 -11.44 5.36
N ALA A 142 2.34 -12.52 5.92
CA ALA A 142 1.89 -13.01 7.22
C ALA A 142 2.04 -11.93 8.30
N ALA A 143 1.05 -11.82 9.16
CA ALA A 143 1.11 -10.86 10.27
C ALA A 143 2.18 -11.28 11.27
N ASN A 144 2.95 -10.30 11.76
CA ASN A 144 3.85 -10.50 12.89
C ASN A 144 3.08 -10.39 14.23
N GLU A 145 3.79 -10.57 15.34
CA GLU A 145 3.19 -10.58 16.69
C GLU A 145 2.39 -9.31 17.03
N SER A 146 2.77 -8.16 16.48
CA SER A 146 2.09 -6.88 16.74
C SER A 146 0.68 -6.81 16.14
N MET A 147 0.34 -7.72 15.20
CA MET A 147 -0.94 -7.68 14.49
C MET A 147 -1.72 -9.00 14.54
N GLN A 148 -1.09 -10.13 14.86
CA GLN A 148 -1.69 -11.47 14.79
C GLN A 148 -3.01 -11.61 15.56
N GLU A 149 -3.16 -10.91 16.69
CA GLU A 149 -4.41 -10.92 17.48
C GLU A 149 -5.61 -10.37 16.71
N ILE A 150 -5.38 -9.44 15.78
CA ILE A 150 -6.44 -8.76 15.04
C ILE A 150 -6.66 -9.43 13.67
N HIS A 151 -5.56 -9.68 12.94
CA HIS A 151 -5.63 -10.28 11.62
C HIS A 151 -4.37 -11.11 11.32
N ASN A 152 -4.51 -12.21 10.58
CA ASN A 152 -3.40 -13.10 10.20
C ASN A 152 -2.56 -12.59 9.01
N ARG A 153 -2.92 -11.46 8.43
CA ARG A 153 -2.20 -10.80 7.33
C ARG A 153 -1.96 -9.33 7.66
N MET A 154 -0.85 -8.78 7.18
CA MET A 154 -0.52 -7.36 7.24
C MET A 154 -0.01 -6.86 5.89
N PRO A 155 -0.07 -5.56 5.60
CA PRO A 155 0.63 -4.98 4.45
C PRO A 155 2.14 -5.23 4.57
N VAL A 156 2.81 -5.33 3.42
CA VAL A 156 4.27 -5.27 3.39
C VAL A 156 4.67 -3.81 3.64
N VAL A 157 4.90 -3.47 4.90
CA VAL A 157 5.37 -2.14 5.31
C VAL A 157 6.86 -2.05 5.03
N LEU A 158 7.28 -1.06 4.26
CA LEU A 158 8.65 -0.78 3.90
C LEU A 158 9.30 0.15 4.93
N THR A 159 10.51 -0.15 5.33
CA THR A 159 11.38 0.81 6.01
C THR A 159 11.96 1.79 4.99
N ARG A 160 12.46 2.94 5.46
CA ARG A 160 13.06 3.94 4.56
C ARG A 160 14.19 3.37 3.67
N PRO A 161 15.15 2.59 4.19
CA PRO A 161 16.18 1.98 3.36
C PRO A 161 15.65 0.95 2.34
N GLU A 162 14.51 0.31 2.65
CA GLU A 162 13.91 -0.67 1.74
C GLU A 162 13.15 -0.03 0.55
N MET A 163 12.79 1.26 0.63
CA MET A 163 12.02 1.92 -0.42
C MET A 163 12.77 1.92 -1.76
N ASP A 164 14.03 2.34 -1.77
CA ASP A 164 14.85 2.35 -2.98
C ASP A 164 15.11 0.92 -3.46
N GLN A 165 15.45 0.01 -2.55
CA GLN A 165 15.66 -1.40 -2.89
C GLN A 165 14.40 -2.04 -3.48
N TRP A 166 13.21 -1.70 -2.95
CA TRP A 166 11.92 -2.17 -3.46
C TRP A 166 11.68 -1.72 -4.90
N ILE A 167 11.98 -0.48 -5.22
CA ILE A 167 11.73 0.10 -6.54
C ILE A 167 12.80 -0.30 -7.55
N ASP A 168 14.06 -0.20 -7.21
CA ASP A 168 15.18 -0.30 -8.17
C ASP A 168 15.54 -1.74 -8.52
N SER A 169 15.34 -2.69 -7.60
CA SER A 169 15.84 -4.06 -7.76
C SER A 169 14.72 -5.10 -7.65
N TYR A 170 14.55 -5.91 -8.71
CA TYR A 170 13.66 -7.07 -8.64
C TYR A 170 14.12 -8.08 -7.59
N GLN A 171 15.41 -8.40 -7.57
CA GLN A 171 15.94 -9.30 -6.54
C GLN A 171 15.79 -8.70 -5.12
N GLY A 172 16.08 -7.40 -4.96
CA GLY A 172 15.85 -6.70 -3.71
C GLY A 172 14.40 -6.74 -3.25
N ALA A 173 13.46 -6.61 -4.19
CA ALA A 173 12.05 -6.75 -3.88
C ALA A 173 11.70 -8.18 -3.39
N LEU A 174 12.25 -9.22 -4.00
CA LEU A 174 12.06 -10.60 -3.55
C LEU A 174 12.65 -10.84 -2.15
N ASP A 175 13.83 -10.28 -1.87
CA ASP A 175 14.48 -10.39 -0.56
C ASP A 175 13.63 -9.70 0.53
N ILE A 176 13.07 -8.51 0.23
CA ILE A 176 12.15 -7.79 1.13
C ILE A 176 10.92 -8.64 1.45
N LEU A 177 10.35 -9.36 0.48
CA LEU A 177 9.18 -10.20 0.70
C LEU A 177 9.46 -11.42 1.59
N GLN A 178 10.71 -11.80 1.75
CA GLN A 178 11.15 -12.92 2.61
C GLN A 178 11.59 -12.47 4.00
N THR A 179 11.79 -11.18 4.23
CA THR A 179 12.21 -10.65 5.54
C THR A 179 11.01 -10.33 6.44
N GLY A 180 11.25 -10.31 7.75
CA GLY A 180 10.24 -9.89 8.73
C GLY A 180 9.88 -8.40 8.56
N ARG A 181 8.66 -8.05 8.88
CA ARG A 181 8.17 -6.66 8.82
C ARG A 181 8.31 -5.97 10.16
N PRO A 182 8.42 -4.62 10.18
CA PRO A 182 8.53 -3.87 11.42
C PRO A 182 7.31 -4.12 12.33
N ALA A 183 7.53 -4.05 13.64
CA ALA A 183 6.44 -4.07 14.59
C ALA A 183 5.58 -2.80 14.47
N LEU A 184 4.28 -2.96 14.65
CA LEU A 184 3.31 -1.88 14.54
C LEU A 184 2.72 -1.56 15.91
N VAL A 185 2.24 -0.34 16.09
CA VAL A 185 1.39 0.04 17.21
C VAL A 185 -0.06 0.09 16.76
N LYS A 186 -0.97 -0.38 17.61
CA LYS A 186 -2.41 -0.32 17.36
C LYS A 186 -3.08 0.68 18.29
N GLN A 187 -4.07 1.39 17.77
CA GLN A 187 -4.94 2.28 18.54
C GLN A 187 -6.39 2.11 18.10
N LEU A 188 -7.32 2.42 18.98
CA LEU A 188 -8.74 2.46 18.62
C LEU A 188 -8.98 3.61 17.63
N ALA A 189 -9.77 3.35 16.59
CA ALA A 189 -10.08 4.30 15.52
C ALA A 189 -11.59 4.63 15.48
#